data_9d1546866b4ab6bd638bf9bcbbb40be8
#
_entry.id   9d1546866b4ab6bd638bf9bcbbb40be8
#
_cell.length_a   1.000
_cell.length_b   1.000
_cell.length_c   1.000
_cell.angle_alpha   90.00
_cell.angle_beta   90.00
_cell.angle_gamma   90.00
#
_symmetry.space_group_name_H-M   'P 1'
#
loop_
_entity.id
_entity.type
_entity.pdbx_description
1 polymer ?
#
loop_
_entity_poly.entity_id
_entity_poly.type
_entity_poly.pdbx_seq_one_letter_code
_entity_poly.pdbx_strand_id
1 'polypeptide(L)'
;LASLWQYLHDRFRFDVTDGSVAADARYELDASVTPIKFQVSQANVRIEKLAVREDGSLDPAITIPVLSVGGVDVDLATHEATVGNIAVERASFTAWLNPDGTMNYQQMFSPMDSVESSPAASSASPNPKDEMPWAIWLKEITLQDHSIDFDDRTLATPAHVEVRALTVKSRDVRIPIRKALPLEIGMRLNGAGTIRVNGSVLPNPFQADVTLALKDIAIRPFQPYFEKFARIDIQFGTINLDGLMHLASEHPSGPLMTYEGSLGVEGLSVADRDQGNEVASLQALSLNGVRVTVDPTAVSIKEVGLQQPMVHLVVQPDGGLNLGKLAAESPSSTPADEQAVKSQKLKSPPIPVTVGVVKLAKAAVTFRDESVQPHVLTGLSNLTGTIKGLSSKQLARADVDLAGRVGQAAPLKIAGTINPLSEDAFTDLTITLGGMDLTAESPYSGKYVGYGLSKGKLSLDLKYKISQKQL
;
A
#
# COMPACT_ATOMS: atom_id res chain seq x y z
N LEU A 1 27.79 24.56 13.39
CA LEU A 1 26.79 23.97 14.30
C LEU A 1 27.42 22.91 15.19
N ALA A 2 28.30 22.06 14.68
CA ALA A 2 28.98 21.02 15.48
C ALA A 2 29.66 21.57 16.73
N SER A 3 30.32 22.75 16.64
CA SER A 3 30.94 23.40 17.81
C SER A 3 29.93 23.90 18.85
N LEU A 4 28.71 24.25 18.45
CA LEU A 4 27.65 24.62 19.37
C LEU A 4 26.95 23.41 19.97
N TRP A 5 26.96 22.29 19.24
CA TRP A 5 26.32 21.06 19.66
C TRP A 5 26.91 20.47 20.94
N GLN A 6 28.20 20.68 21.19
CA GLN A 6 28.85 20.24 22.42
C GLN A 6 28.19 20.74 23.71
N TYR A 7 27.36 21.79 23.66
CA TYR A 7 26.61 22.32 24.82
C TYR A 7 25.22 21.67 24.98
N LEU A 8 24.74 20.91 23.98
CA LEU A 8 23.41 20.32 23.94
C LEU A 8 23.42 18.79 23.83
N HIS A 9 24.56 18.17 23.48
CA HIS A 9 24.65 16.74 23.14
C HIS A 9 24.19 15.83 24.29
N ASP A 10 24.40 16.22 25.58
CA ASP A 10 23.99 15.43 26.74
C ASP A 10 22.46 15.28 26.89
N ARG A 11 21.66 15.99 26.07
CA ARG A 11 20.21 15.98 26.16
C ARG A 11 19.53 15.12 25.07
N PHE A 12 20.29 14.72 24.07
CA PHE A 12 19.74 14.04 22.88
C PHE A 12 20.60 12.82 22.53
N ARG A 13 19.98 11.84 21.88
CA ARG A 13 20.64 10.60 21.43
C ARG A 13 21.14 10.69 19.99
N PHE A 14 21.61 11.85 19.58
CA PHE A 14 22.19 12.07 18.27
C PHE A 14 23.30 13.11 18.33
N ASP A 15 24.18 13.08 17.35
CA ASP A 15 25.25 14.04 17.15
C ASP A 15 25.01 14.92 15.93
N VAL A 16 25.32 16.22 16.06
CA VAL A 16 25.47 17.12 14.92
C VAL A 16 26.94 17.15 14.51
N THR A 17 27.26 16.44 13.41
CA THR A 17 28.66 16.24 12.99
C THR A 17 29.19 17.31 12.06
N ASP A 18 28.30 18.00 11.34
CA ASP A 18 28.62 19.12 10.43
C ASP A 18 27.48 20.13 10.39
N GLY A 19 27.73 21.29 9.85
CA GLY A 19 26.74 22.33 9.61
C GLY A 19 27.24 23.72 9.97
N SER A 20 26.84 24.69 9.14
CA SER A 20 27.01 26.10 9.38
C SER A 20 25.65 26.81 9.43
N VAL A 21 25.56 27.89 10.17
CA VAL A 21 24.38 28.76 10.24
C VAL A 21 24.80 30.19 9.96
N ALA A 22 24.05 30.84 9.09
CA ALA A 22 24.13 32.29 8.84
C ALA A 22 22.77 32.89 9.09
N ALA A 23 22.73 34.07 9.72
CA ALA A 23 21.49 34.82 9.95
C ALA A 23 21.76 36.32 9.78
N ASP A 24 20.80 36.97 9.19
CA ASP A 24 20.75 38.44 9.09
C ASP A 24 19.35 38.91 9.42
N ALA A 25 19.25 40.12 9.99
CA ALA A 25 17.96 40.73 10.32
C ALA A 25 18.11 42.25 10.50
N ARG A 26 17.00 42.93 10.34
CA ARG A 26 16.85 44.31 10.80
C ARG A 26 15.96 44.32 12.04
N TYR A 27 16.27 45.11 13.03
CA TYR A 27 15.42 45.24 14.20
C TYR A 27 15.20 46.71 14.58
N GLU A 28 14.04 46.97 15.16
CA GLU A 28 13.67 48.26 15.76
C GLU A 28 13.24 48.02 17.20
N LEU A 29 13.84 48.78 18.14
CA LEU A 29 13.51 48.68 19.55
C LEU A 29 13.10 50.10 20.03
N ASP A 30 11.87 50.24 20.49
CA ASP A 30 11.41 51.42 21.17
C ASP A 30 11.01 51.11 22.62
N ALA A 31 11.86 51.47 23.54
CA ALA A 31 11.65 51.29 24.97
C ALA A 31 10.95 52.51 25.65
N SER A 32 10.59 53.50 24.88
CA SER A 32 9.88 54.70 25.39
C SER A 32 8.36 54.47 25.51
N VAL A 33 7.84 53.41 24.91
CA VAL A 33 6.42 53.03 24.93
C VAL A 33 6.16 51.78 25.78
N THR A 34 4.93 51.69 26.29
CA THR A 34 4.51 50.51 27.07
C THR A 34 3.29 49.88 26.40
N PRO A 35 3.33 48.61 25.99
CA PRO A 35 4.46 47.68 26.07
C PRO A 35 5.63 48.10 25.16
N ILE A 36 6.86 47.65 25.52
CA ILE A 36 8.07 47.89 24.71
C ILE A 36 7.82 47.36 23.29
N LYS A 37 8.02 48.24 22.30
CA LYS A 37 7.91 47.85 20.89
C LYS A 37 9.24 47.23 20.43
N PHE A 38 9.22 45.97 20.10
CA PHE A 38 10.34 45.28 19.46
C PHE A 38 9.85 44.60 18.18
N GLN A 39 10.41 45.01 17.05
CA GLN A 39 10.11 44.47 15.73
C GLN A 39 11.38 43.95 15.07
N VAL A 40 11.28 42.78 14.46
CA VAL A 40 12.30 42.22 13.59
C VAL A 40 11.73 42.25 12.18
N SER A 41 12.50 42.66 11.20
CA SER A 41 12.08 42.73 9.81
C SER A 41 13.12 42.16 8.87
N GLN A 42 12.64 41.54 7.77
CA GLN A 42 13.46 40.97 6.72
C GLN A 42 14.52 40.00 7.22
N ALA A 43 14.24 39.27 8.32
CA ALA A 43 15.20 38.29 8.83
C ALA A 43 15.30 37.12 7.90
N ASN A 44 16.51 36.61 7.73
CA ASN A 44 16.82 35.43 6.97
C ASN A 44 17.72 34.51 7.82
N VAL A 45 17.45 33.20 7.73
CA VAL A 45 18.29 32.17 8.35
C VAL A 45 18.63 31.16 7.29
N ARG A 46 19.91 30.80 7.19
CA ARG A 46 20.40 29.79 6.26
C ARG A 46 21.27 28.80 7.02
N ILE A 47 20.92 27.52 6.92
CA ILE A 47 21.72 26.42 7.45
C ILE A 47 22.25 25.66 6.24
N GLU A 48 23.55 25.37 6.25
CA GLU A 48 24.23 24.64 5.19
C GLU A 48 24.99 23.43 5.74
N LYS A 49 24.99 22.33 4.96
CA LYS A 49 25.74 21.09 5.23
C LYS A 49 25.42 20.48 6.59
N LEU A 50 24.18 20.60 7.06
CA LEU A 50 23.79 19.97 8.33
C LEU A 50 23.85 18.45 8.18
N ALA A 51 24.60 17.80 9.07
CA ALA A 51 24.68 16.36 9.17
C ALA A 51 24.37 15.93 10.61
N VAL A 52 23.39 15.03 10.74
CA VAL A 52 22.94 14.48 12.04
C VAL A 52 23.10 12.97 12.00
N ARG A 53 23.73 12.44 13.01
CA ARG A 53 24.10 11.04 13.17
C ARG A 53 23.48 10.49 14.45
N GLU A 54 22.96 9.26 14.40
CA GLU A 54 22.57 8.53 15.60
C GLU A 54 23.79 8.26 16.49
N ASP A 55 23.61 8.31 17.80
CA ASP A 55 24.68 8.03 18.73
C ASP A 55 25.23 6.61 18.51
N GLY A 56 26.58 6.50 18.42
CA GLY A 56 27.27 5.25 18.12
C GLY A 56 27.29 4.83 16.65
N SER A 57 26.60 5.53 15.73
CA SER A 57 26.67 5.29 14.28
C SER A 57 27.87 5.98 13.64
N LEU A 58 28.36 5.46 12.51
CA LEU A 58 29.41 6.10 11.71
C LEU A 58 28.84 7.03 10.63
N ASP A 59 27.69 6.67 10.07
CA ASP A 59 27.07 7.38 8.98
C ASP A 59 25.94 8.31 9.45
N PRO A 60 25.75 9.48 8.81
CA PRO A 60 24.65 10.37 9.14
C PRO A 60 23.29 9.76 8.73
N ALA A 61 22.35 9.78 9.67
CA ALA A 61 20.97 9.40 9.40
C ALA A 61 20.19 10.51 8.68
N ILE A 62 20.60 11.77 8.85
CA ILE A 62 20.01 12.93 8.21
C ILE A 62 21.11 13.82 7.64
N THR A 63 21.01 14.19 6.38
CA THR A 63 21.82 15.25 5.78
C THR A 63 20.94 16.30 5.13
N ILE A 64 21.21 17.58 5.41
CA ILE A 64 20.48 18.69 4.82
C ILE A 64 21.50 19.65 4.22
N PRO A 65 21.72 19.61 2.90
CA PRO A 65 22.65 20.49 2.22
C PRO A 65 22.31 21.96 2.38
N VAL A 66 21.02 22.31 2.26
CA VAL A 66 20.53 23.67 2.42
C VAL A 66 19.14 23.69 3.06
N LEU A 67 19.00 24.46 4.14
CA LEU A 67 17.74 24.88 4.71
C LEU A 67 17.75 26.40 4.77
N SER A 68 16.74 27.05 4.24
CA SER A 68 16.57 28.50 4.27
C SER A 68 15.20 28.91 4.78
N VAL A 69 15.17 29.92 5.63
CA VAL A 69 13.97 30.61 6.08
C VAL A 69 14.18 32.07 5.75
N GLY A 70 13.32 32.64 4.92
CA GLY A 70 13.51 34.00 4.43
C GLY A 70 12.27 34.89 4.56
N GLY A 71 12.54 36.18 4.61
CA GLY A 71 11.48 37.22 4.71
C GLY A 71 10.68 37.08 6.00
N VAL A 72 11.38 36.92 7.12
CA VAL A 72 10.74 36.80 8.44
C VAL A 72 10.55 38.20 9.03
N ASP A 73 9.30 38.52 9.31
CA ASP A 73 8.89 39.74 10.04
C ASP A 73 8.21 39.30 11.33
N VAL A 74 8.60 39.87 12.47
CA VAL A 74 8.05 39.54 13.80
C VAL A 74 7.75 40.84 14.56
N ASP A 75 6.54 40.94 15.06
CA ASP A 75 6.12 41.99 15.98
C ASP A 75 5.77 41.37 17.35
N LEU A 76 6.59 41.66 18.35
CA LEU A 76 6.38 41.15 19.70
C LEU A 76 5.20 41.81 20.41
N ALA A 77 4.84 43.03 20.05
CA ALA A 77 3.76 43.75 20.71
C ALA A 77 2.39 43.25 20.28
N THR A 78 2.26 42.80 19.02
CA THR A 78 1.00 42.26 18.45
C THR A 78 0.96 40.74 18.46
N HIS A 79 2.07 40.04 18.80
CA HIS A 79 2.25 38.60 18.67
C HIS A 79 1.99 38.09 17.24
N GLU A 80 2.45 38.85 16.25
CA GLU A 80 2.34 38.48 14.84
C GLU A 80 3.68 38.14 14.25
N ALA A 81 3.71 37.09 13.42
CA ALA A 81 4.88 36.74 12.64
C ALA A 81 4.48 36.38 11.21
N THR A 82 5.25 36.88 10.26
CA THR A 82 5.14 36.49 8.84
C THR A 82 6.45 35.84 8.42
N VAL A 83 6.38 34.73 7.75
CA VAL A 83 7.52 34.05 7.13
C VAL A 83 7.27 33.98 5.63
N GLY A 84 8.15 34.58 4.84
CA GLY A 84 8.04 34.65 3.39
C GLY A 84 8.16 33.25 2.76
N ASN A 85 9.23 32.55 3.04
CA ASN A 85 9.46 31.21 2.55
C ASN A 85 10.27 30.35 3.52
N ILE A 86 9.95 29.05 3.54
CA ILE A 86 10.78 28.00 4.13
C ILE A 86 11.14 27.06 2.99
N ALA A 87 12.42 26.86 2.72
CA ALA A 87 12.90 25.97 1.68
C ALA A 87 13.95 25.00 2.23
N VAL A 88 13.78 23.72 1.93
CA VAL A 88 14.77 22.68 2.20
C VAL A 88 15.09 21.98 0.89
N GLU A 89 16.37 21.85 0.56
CA GLU A 89 16.82 21.30 -0.70
C GLU A 89 17.69 20.06 -0.49
N ARG A 90 17.40 19.02 -1.26
CA ARG A 90 18.19 17.81 -1.40
C ARG A 90 18.57 17.12 -0.09
N ALA A 91 17.70 17.21 0.92
CA ALA A 91 17.95 16.47 2.16
C ALA A 91 17.88 14.95 1.89
N SER A 92 18.71 14.18 2.58
CA SER A 92 18.66 12.73 2.59
C SER A 92 18.38 12.20 3.99
N PHE A 93 17.58 11.14 4.04
CA PHE A 93 17.15 10.49 5.26
C PHE A 93 17.36 8.99 5.15
N THR A 94 17.98 8.39 6.16
CA THR A 94 18.06 6.93 6.32
C THR A 94 17.18 6.54 7.49
N ALA A 95 16.10 5.84 7.20
CA ALA A 95 15.08 5.46 8.16
C ALA A 95 14.93 3.94 8.24
N TRP A 96 14.69 3.41 9.42
CA TRP A 96 14.33 1.99 9.55
C TRP A 96 13.34 1.76 10.69
N LEU A 97 12.54 0.72 10.49
CA LEU A 97 11.65 0.17 11.50
C LEU A 97 12.34 -1.04 12.14
N ASN A 98 12.57 -0.96 13.45
CA ASN A 98 13.20 -2.04 14.22
C ASN A 98 12.27 -3.24 14.37
N PRO A 99 12.78 -4.44 14.71
CA PRO A 99 11.96 -5.63 14.95
C PRO A 99 10.88 -5.47 16.02
N ASP A 100 11.06 -4.55 16.97
CA ASP A 100 10.08 -4.21 18.01
C ASP A 100 9.00 -3.22 17.55
N GLY A 101 9.05 -2.76 16.28
CA GLY A 101 8.11 -1.80 15.71
C GLY A 101 8.44 -0.33 16.00
N THR A 102 9.59 -0.02 16.59
CA THR A 102 10.03 1.37 16.82
C THR A 102 10.81 1.93 15.64
N MET A 103 10.60 3.20 15.30
CA MET A 103 11.42 3.89 14.30
C MET A 103 12.74 4.36 14.90
N ASN A 104 13.84 4.29 14.12
CA ASN A 104 15.14 4.83 14.56
C ASN A 104 15.03 6.30 15.02
N TYR A 105 14.26 7.13 14.34
CA TYR A 105 14.09 8.54 14.73
C TYR A 105 13.38 8.72 16.06
N GLN A 106 12.50 7.81 16.47
CA GLN A 106 11.88 7.86 17.80
C GLN A 106 12.94 7.71 18.89
N GLN A 107 13.94 6.86 18.68
CA GLN A 107 15.05 6.68 19.60
C GLN A 107 16.00 7.88 19.58
N MET A 108 16.37 8.40 18.40
CA MET A 108 17.25 9.54 18.24
C MET A 108 16.72 10.80 18.93
N PHE A 109 15.44 11.08 18.79
CA PHE A 109 14.82 12.30 19.32
C PHE A 109 14.17 12.12 20.70
N SER A 110 14.28 10.93 21.31
CA SER A 110 13.88 10.73 22.70
C SER A 110 14.88 11.45 23.63
N PRO A 111 14.39 12.21 24.62
CA PRO A 111 15.27 12.79 25.64
C PRO A 111 16.10 11.69 26.33
N MET A 112 17.37 11.94 26.59
CA MET A 112 18.11 11.10 27.54
C MET A 112 17.43 11.24 28.88
N ASP A 113 17.02 10.10 29.48
CA ASP A 113 16.42 10.09 30.82
C ASP A 113 17.37 10.81 31.76
N SER A 114 17.01 12.01 32.16
CA SER A 114 17.68 12.69 33.28
C SER A 114 17.42 11.82 34.49
N VAL A 115 18.52 11.27 35.06
CA VAL A 115 18.58 10.66 36.38
C VAL A 115 17.56 11.36 37.28
N GLU A 116 16.70 10.55 37.91
CA GLU A 116 15.65 10.90 38.86
C GLU A 116 15.89 12.26 39.56
N SER A 117 15.29 13.31 39.00
CA SER A 117 15.11 14.55 39.74
C SER A 117 13.92 14.31 40.67
N SER A 118 14.25 14.14 41.96
CA SER A 118 13.32 14.24 43.10
C SER A 118 12.26 15.31 42.83
N PRO A 119 11.03 15.13 43.27
CA PRO A 119 9.96 16.10 43.04
C PRO A 119 10.28 17.40 43.84
N ALA A 120 10.99 18.30 43.20
CA ALA A 120 11.21 19.66 43.73
C ALA A 120 10.04 20.54 43.30
N ALA A 121 9.29 20.94 44.29
CA ALA A 121 8.39 22.07 44.40
C ALA A 121 7.79 22.61 43.08
N SER A 122 6.53 22.33 42.89
CA SER A 122 5.63 23.06 42.05
C SER A 122 5.75 24.57 42.25
N SER A 123 6.58 25.24 41.48
CA SER A 123 6.46 26.67 41.27
C SER A 123 5.29 26.89 40.33
N ALA A 124 4.28 27.59 40.82
CA ALA A 124 3.07 27.94 40.09
C ALA A 124 3.42 28.52 38.70
N SER A 125 3.09 27.78 37.66
CA SER A 125 3.06 28.33 36.30
C SER A 125 2.09 29.51 36.27
N PRO A 126 2.44 30.63 35.64
CA PRO A 126 1.49 31.72 35.43
C PRO A 126 0.27 31.18 34.67
N ASN A 127 -0.90 31.64 35.07
CA ASN A 127 -2.18 31.20 34.57
C ASN A 127 -2.23 31.44 33.03
N PRO A 128 -2.44 30.44 32.17
CA PRO A 128 -2.34 30.60 30.71
C PRO A 128 -3.49 31.37 30.07
N LYS A 129 -4.28 32.11 30.86
CA LYS A 129 -5.48 32.79 30.40
C LYS A 129 -5.29 34.21 29.84
N ASP A 130 -4.09 34.80 29.94
CA ASP A 130 -3.87 36.22 29.58
C ASP A 130 -2.82 36.43 28.47
N GLU A 131 -2.23 35.39 27.89
CA GLU A 131 -1.31 35.55 26.77
C GLU A 131 -2.07 35.54 25.42
N MET A 132 -1.97 36.61 24.64
CA MET A 132 -2.49 36.62 23.27
C MET A 132 -1.75 35.53 22.45
N PRO A 133 -2.50 34.59 21.81
CA PRO A 133 -1.85 33.58 21.03
C PRO A 133 -1.14 34.18 19.81
N TRP A 134 0.02 33.62 19.45
CA TRP A 134 0.74 34.03 18.25
C TRP A 134 -0.08 33.80 16.99
N ALA A 135 -0.13 34.78 16.10
CA ALA A 135 -0.63 34.66 14.75
C ALA A 135 0.57 34.56 13.79
N ILE A 136 0.79 33.39 13.19
CA ILE A 136 1.92 33.15 12.28
C ILE A 136 1.38 32.90 10.87
N TRP A 137 1.91 33.63 9.89
CA TRP A 137 1.61 33.41 8.49
C TRP A 137 2.86 32.97 7.73
N LEU A 138 2.85 31.68 7.28
CA LEU A 138 3.87 31.10 6.41
C LEU A 138 3.34 31.18 4.97
N LYS A 139 3.96 32.01 4.12
CA LYS A 139 3.49 32.24 2.76
C LYS A 139 3.75 31.06 1.86
N GLU A 140 4.95 30.46 1.96
CA GLU A 140 5.36 29.32 1.16
C GLU A 140 6.27 28.37 1.93
N ILE A 141 6.02 27.06 1.78
CA ILE A 141 6.86 25.97 2.28
C ILE A 141 7.19 25.07 1.09
N THR A 142 8.47 24.87 0.82
CA THR A 142 8.96 24.02 -0.27
C THR A 142 10.04 23.06 0.25
N LEU A 143 9.77 21.76 0.14
CA LEU A 143 10.74 20.70 0.28
C LEU A 143 11.06 20.19 -1.12
N GLN A 144 12.31 20.22 -1.57
CA GLN A 144 12.65 19.93 -2.96
C GLN A 144 13.76 18.89 -3.08
N ASP A 145 13.49 17.87 -3.91
CA ASP A 145 14.44 16.85 -4.34
C ASP A 145 15.07 16.05 -3.17
N HIS A 146 14.23 15.64 -2.21
CA HIS A 146 14.68 14.82 -1.08
C HIS A 146 14.80 13.35 -1.45
N SER A 147 15.64 12.63 -0.72
CA SER A 147 15.77 11.16 -0.77
C SER A 147 15.51 10.54 0.59
N ILE A 148 14.85 9.38 0.59
CA ILE A 148 14.64 8.56 1.78
C ILE A 148 15.01 7.13 1.42
N ASP A 149 15.88 6.51 2.20
CA ASP A 149 16.18 5.09 2.18
C ASP A 149 15.54 4.49 3.43
N PHE A 150 14.57 3.60 3.24
CA PHE A 150 13.79 3.01 4.31
C PHE A 150 13.92 1.49 4.34
N ASP A 151 14.24 0.94 5.52
CA ASP A 151 14.29 -0.49 5.78
C ASP A 151 13.22 -0.91 6.78
N ASP A 152 12.32 -1.81 6.39
CA ASP A 152 11.44 -2.50 7.34
C ASP A 152 12.14 -3.78 7.83
N ARG A 153 12.62 -3.75 9.06
CA ARG A 153 13.33 -4.85 9.72
C ARG A 153 12.41 -5.70 10.61
N THR A 154 11.11 -5.46 10.60
CA THR A 154 10.12 -6.30 11.32
C THR A 154 9.87 -7.62 10.62
N LEU A 155 10.26 -7.72 9.35
CA LEU A 155 10.08 -8.90 8.51
C LEU A 155 11.29 -9.84 8.60
N ALA A 156 11.09 -11.14 8.35
CA ALA A 156 12.17 -12.12 8.33
C ALA A 156 13.24 -11.79 7.27
N THR A 157 12.80 -11.33 6.10
CA THR A 157 13.63 -10.68 5.09
C THR A 157 13.31 -9.19 5.13
N PRO A 158 14.25 -8.30 5.45
CA PRO A 158 13.98 -6.85 5.46
C PRO A 158 13.48 -6.36 4.11
N ALA A 159 12.45 -5.50 4.13
CA ALA A 159 11.98 -4.84 2.93
C ALA A 159 12.67 -3.48 2.80
N HIS A 160 13.28 -3.23 1.62
CA HIS A 160 13.95 -1.97 1.32
C HIS A 160 13.09 -1.13 0.37
N VAL A 161 12.87 0.14 0.73
CA VAL A 161 12.07 1.10 -0.05
C VAL A 161 12.89 2.36 -0.29
N GLU A 162 13.07 2.70 -1.54
CA GLU A 162 13.76 3.93 -1.96
C GLU A 162 12.77 4.99 -2.41
N VAL A 163 12.80 6.16 -1.77
CA VAL A 163 12.11 7.37 -2.23
C VAL A 163 13.14 8.34 -2.79
N ARG A 164 12.93 8.84 -3.98
CA ARG A 164 13.77 9.83 -4.64
C ARG A 164 12.95 10.98 -5.21
N ALA A 165 13.59 12.14 -5.36
CA ALA A 165 12.97 13.35 -5.89
C ALA A 165 11.68 13.74 -5.15
N LEU A 166 11.64 13.48 -3.83
CA LEU A 166 10.50 13.88 -3.00
C LEU A 166 10.41 15.40 -2.96
N THR A 167 9.28 15.90 -3.40
CA THR A 167 8.95 17.33 -3.38
C THR A 167 7.63 17.50 -2.63
N VAL A 168 7.60 18.43 -1.68
CA VAL A 168 6.39 18.81 -0.94
C VAL A 168 6.24 20.33 -1.03
N LYS A 169 5.05 20.80 -1.39
CA LYS A 169 4.71 22.23 -1.43
C LYS A 169 3.43 22.51 -0.66
N SER A 170 3.46 23.57 0.11
CA SER A 170 2.28 24.16 0.74
C SER A 170 2.40 25.67 0.76
N ARG A 171 1.28 26.37 0.82
CA ARG A 171 1.23 27.83 0.79
C ARG A 171 0.09 28.38 1.65
N ASP A 172 0.20 29.64 2.04
CA ASP A 172 -0.79 30.36 2.86
C ASP A 172 -1.15 29.62 4.16
N VAL A 173 -0.12 29.10 4.85
CA VAL A 173 -0.28 28.41 6.13
C VAL A 173 -0.40 29.43 7.25
N ARG A 174 -1.54 29.46 7.94
CA ARG A 174 -1.83 30.37 9.05
C ARG A 174 -1.99 29.61 10.35
N ILE A 175 -1.22 29.96 11.36
CA ILE A 175 -1.26 29.37 12.70
C ILE A 175 -1.93 30.36 13.65
N PRO A 176 -2.96 29.97 14.40
CA PRO A 176 -3.55 28.63 14.47
C PRO A 176 -4.25 28.23 13.17
N ILE A 177 -4.08 26.95 12.78
CA ILE A 177 -4.63 26.41 11.55
C ILE A 177 -6.15 26.23 11.69
N ARG A 178 -6.92 26.99 10.92
CA ARG A 178 -8.40 26.98 10.95
C ARG A 178 -9.02 26.64 9.58
N LYS A 179 -8.18 26.52 8.54
CA LYS A 179 -8.59 26.19 7.17
C LYS A 179 -7.71 25.11 6.63
N ALA A 180 -8.25 24.30 5.73
CA ALA A 180 -7.48 23.30 5.04
C ALA A 180 -6.32 23.93 4.26
N LEU A 181 -5.15 23.32 4.38
CA LEU A 181 -3.89 23.74 3.77
C LEU A 181 -3.74 23.05 2.42
N PRO A 182 -3.45 23.75 1.34
CA PRO A 182 -3.12 23.12 0.07
C PRO A 182 -1.85 22.28 0.22
N LEU A 183 -1.85 21.09 -0.38
CA LEU A 183 -0.75 20.14 -0.32
C LEU A 183 -0.48 19.58 -1.71
N GLU A 184 0.77 19.66 -2.15
CA GLU A 184 1.27 19.04 -3.36
C GLU A 184 2.47 18.17 -3.00
N ILE A 185 2.41 16.86 -3.28
CA ILE A 185 3.50 15.93 -3.06
C ILE A 185 3.79 15.19 -4.37
N GLY A 186 5.05 15.11 -4.72
CA GLY A 186 5.55 14.29 -5.83
C GLY A 186 6.78 13.52 -5.40
N MET A 187 6.90 12.25 -5.81
CA MET A 187 8.10 11.44 -5.55
C MET A 187 8.25 10.32 -6.55
N ARG A 188 9.44 9.73 -6.60
CA ARG A 188 9.71 8.45 -7.25
C ARG A 188 9.93 7.38 -6.20
N LEU A 189 9.42 6.19 -6.46
CA LEU A 189 9.49 5.04 -5.56
C LEU A 189 10.18 3.88 -6.28
N ASN A 190 11.20 3.30 -5.65
CA ASN A 190 11.93 2.12 -6.15
C ASN A 190 12.30 2.22 -7.64
N GLY A 191 12.87 3.35 -8.04
CA GLY A 191 13.33 3.62 -9.40
C GLY A 191 12.30 4.30 -10.30
N ALA A 192 11.49 3.54 -11.04
CA ALA A 192 10.59 4.08 -12.08
C ALA A 192 9.22 4.54 -11.55
N GLY A 193 8.75 3.96 -10.46
CA GLY A 193 7.44 4.27 -9.89
C GLY A 193 7.29 5.73 -9.50
N THR A 194 6.15 6.34 -9.79
CA THR A 194 5.85 7.73 -9.39
C THR A 194 4.61 7.80 -8.54
N ILE A 195 4.65 8.66 -7.52
CA ILE A 195 3.51 8.98 -6.64
C ILE A 195 3.28 10.48 -6.72
N ARG A 196 2.03 10.88 -6.91
CA ARG A 196 1.57 12.28 -6.81
C ARG A 196 0.36 12.35 -5.91
N VAL A 197 0.38 13.32 -5.01
CA VAL A 197 -0.75 13.65 -4.13
C VAL A 197 -0.99 15.14 -4.25
N ASN A 198 -2.21 15.54 -4.60
CA ASN A 198 -2.62 16.93 -4.71
C ASN A 198 -3.94 17.11 -4.01
N GLY A 199 -4.06 18.17 -3.22
CA GLY A 199 -5.31 18.44 -2.52
C GLY A 199 -5.14 19.37 -1.33
N SER A 200 -5.85 19.08 -0.25
CA SER A 200 -5.80 19.88 0.96
C SER A 200 -5.92 19.02 2.22
N VAL A 201 -5.30 19.50 3.30
CA VAL A 201 -5.30 18.85 4.61
C VAL A 201 -5.61 19.85 5.70
N LEU A 202 -6.56 19.54 6.56
CA LEU A 202 -6.82 20.21 7.84
C LEU A 202 -6.27 19.32 8.96
N PRO A 203 -5.26 19.78 9.74
CA PRO A 203 -4.64 18.91 10.76
C PRO A 203 -5.51 18.66 12.00
N ASN A 204 -6.38 19.61 12.38
CA ASN A 204 -7.20 19.46 13.57
C ASN A 204 -8.58 20.19 13.43
N PRO A 205 -9.73 19.46 13.45
CA PRO A 205 -9.78 18.00 13.38
C PRO A 205 -9.18 17.50 12.06
N PHE A 206 -8.55 16.33 12.05
CA PHE A 206 -7.87 15.85 10.85
C PHE A 206 -8.87 15.58 9.72
N GLN A 207 -8.67 16.25 8.59
CA GLN A 207 -9.38 16.01 7.33
C GLN A 207 -8.39 16.12 6.17
N ALA A 208 -8.55 15.26 5.17
CA ALA A 208 -7.78 15.34 3.94
C ALA A 208 -8.66 15.02 2.74
N ASP A 209 -8.62 15.90 1.75
CA ASP A 209 -9.26 15.75 0.44
C ASP A 209 -8.16 15.78 -0.61
N VAL A 210 -7.80 14.62 -1.13
CA VAL A 210 -6.65 14.49 -2.01
C VAL A 210 -6.94 13.65 -3.24
N THR A 211 -6.37 14.05 -4.36
CA THR A 211 -6.20 13.21 -5.54
C THR A 211 -4.90 12.44 -5.38
N LEU A 212 -4.96 11.12 -5.50
CA LEU A 212 -3.82 10.23 -5.42
C LEU A 212 -3.60 9.57 -6.78
N ALA A 213 -2.38 9.69 -7.31
CA ALA A 213 -1.96 9.02 -8.53
C ALA A 213 -0.66 8.25 -8.29
N LEU A 214 -0.72 6.93 -8.42
CA LEU A 214 0.42 6.02 -8.43
C LEU A 214 0.59 5.48 -9.85
N LYS A 215 1.79 5.55 -10.39
CA LYS A 215 2.08 5.06 -11.72
C LYS A 215 3.35 4.22 -11.73
N ASP A 216 3.26 3.05 -12.36
CA ASP A 216 4.37 2.11 -12.57
C ASP A 216 5.08 1.70 -11.26
N ILE A 217 4.32 1.55 -10.16
CA ILE A 217 4.89 1.11 -8.87
C ILE A 217 5.24 -0.38 -8.96
N ALA A 218 6.53 -0.70 -8.97
CA ALA A 218 7.00 -2.09 -9.00
C ALA A 218 6.53 -2.88 -7.77
N ILE A 219 5.99 -4.10 -7.98
CA ILE A 219 5.49 -4.96 -6.88
C ILE A 219 6.63 -5.72 -6.21
N ARG A 220 7.67 -6.10 -6.97
CA ARG A 220 8.77 -6.95 -6.50
C ARG A 220 9.48 -6.46 -5.23
N PRO A 221 9.76 -5.15 -5.03
CA PRO A 221 10.37 -4.67 -3.79
C PRO A 221 9.55 -4.96 -2.53
N PHE A 222 8.25 -5.21 -2.68
CA PHE A 222 7.35 -5.57 -1.59
C PHE A 222 7.21 -7.08 -1.37
N GLN A 223 8.01 -7.90 -2.06
CA GLN A 223 8.07 -9.36 -1.90
C GLN A 223 8.10 -9.81 -0.43
N PRO A 224 8.91 -9.22 0.48
CA PRO A 224 8.99 -9.67 1.87
C PRO A 224 7.65 -9.65 2.62
N TYR A 225 6.71 -8.76 2.24
CA TYR A 225 5.39 -8.70 2.86
C TYR A 225 4.48 -9.87 2.47
N PHE A 226 4.74 -10.51 1.34
CA PHE A 226 3.94 -11.65 0.84
C PHE A 226 4.47 -13.00 1.33
N GLU A 227 5.73 -13.08 1.75
CA GLU A 227 6.41 -14.33 2.15
C GLU A 227 5.72 -15.07 3.30
N LYS A 228 5.10 -14.34 4.22
CA LYS A 228 4.34 -14.93 5.34
C LYS A 228 3.01 -15.56 4.93
N PHE A 229 2.51 -15.26 3.72
CA PHE A 229 1.22 -15.75 3.23
C PHE A 229 1.38 -16.84 2.18
N ALA A 230 2.44 -16.76 1.36
CA ALA A 230 2.64 -17.67 0.25
C ALA A 230 4.12 -17.85 -0.08
N ARG A 231 4.48 -19.07 -0.51
CA ARG A 231 5.83 -19.46 -0.98
C ARG A 231 5.98 -19.15 -2.47
N ILE A 232 5.79 -17.89 -2.81
CA ILE A 232 5.87 -17.39 -4.18
C ILE A 232 7.01 -16.38 -4.32
N ASP A 233 7.53 -16.25 -5.54
CA ASP A 233 8.45 -15.20 -5.96
C ASP A 233 7.77 -14.33 -7.02
N ILE A 234 7.61 -13.05 -6.71
CA ILE A 234 7.06 -12.05 -7.64
C ILE A 234 8.21 -11.60 -8.54
N GLN A 235 8.21 -12.08 -9.78
CA GLN A 235 9.28 -11.78 -10.73
C GLN A 235 9.10 -10.40 -11.37
N PHE A 236 7.88 -10.08 -11.77
CA PHE A 236 7.51 -8.83 -12.43
C PHE A 236 6.12 -8.39 -11.97
N GLY A 237 5.80 -7.15 -12.23
CA GLY A 237 4.49 -6.56 -12.03
C GLY A 237 4.58 -5.11 -11.58
N THR A 238 3.64 -4.28 -12.05
CA THR A 238 3.48 -2.90 -11.62
C THR A 238 2.06 -2.62 -11.20
N ILE A 239 1.91 -1.68 -10.26
CA ILE A 239 0.61 -1.18 -9.79
C ILE A 239 0.44 0.24 -10.28
N ASN A 240 -0.75 0.54 -10.79
CA ASN A 240 -1.25 1.86 -11.13
C ASN A 240 -2.51 2.14 -10.30
N LEU A 241 -2.65 3.34 -9.77
CA LEU A 241 -3.84 3.76 -9.03
C LEU A 241 -4.08 5.24 -9.31
N ASP A 242 -5.32 5.60 -9.56
CA ASP A 242 -5.74 6.99 -9.76
C ASP A 242 -7.12 7.18 -9.14
N GLY A 243 -7.27 8.21 -8.30
CA GLY A 243 -8.55 8.46 -7.65
C GLY A 243 -8.54 9.58 -6.63
N LEU A 244 -9.70 9.80 -6.07
CA LEU A 244 -9.98 10.76 -5.01
C LEU A 244 -10.04 10.01 -3.67
N MET A 245 -9.37 10.52 -2.66
CA MET A 245 -9.42 10.02 -1.30
C MET A 245 -9.86 11.12 -0.35
N HIS A 246 -10.88 10.82 0.45
CA HIS A 246 -11.32 11.65 1.54
C HIS A 246 -11.09 10.93 2.87
N LEU A 247 -10.48 11.62 3.81
CA LEU A 247 -10.20 11.14 5.17
C LEU A 247 -10.75 12.16 6.17
N ALA A 248 -11.41 11.70 7.23
CA ALA A 248 -11.84 12.53 8.35
C ALA A 248 -11.72 11.76 9.65
N SER A 249 -11.07 12.34 10.68
CA SER A 249 -10.94 11.73 11.99
C SER A 249 -12.21 11.86 12.83
N GLU A 250 -12.98 12.94 12.62
CA GLU A 250 -14.23 13.21 13.33
C GLU A 250 -15.42 13.06 12.38
N HIS A 251 -16.15 11.96 12.54
CA HIS A 251 -17.43 11.69 11.90
C HIS A 251 -18.36 11.05 12.93
N PRO A 252 -19.70 11.23 12.86
CA PRO A 252 -20.64 10.69 13.84
C PRO A 252 -20.54 9.18 14.09
N SER A 253 -20.06 8.42 13.12
CA SER A 253 -19.88 6.95 13.21
C SER A 253 -18.43 6.51 13.43
N GLY A 254 -17.46 7.42 13.59
CA GLY A 254 -16.03 7.13 13.74
C GLY A 254 -15.18 7.67 12.60
N PRO A 255 -13.90 7.29 12.48
CA PRO A 255 -13.04 7.77 11.39
C PRO A 255 -13.59 7.37 10.03
N LEU A 256 -13.85 8.34 9.16
CA LEU A 256 -14.32 8.12 7.80
C LEU A 256 -13.14 8.07 6.83
N MET A 257 -13.13 7.05 5.97
CA MET A 257 -12.27 7.02 4.79
C MET A 257 -13.12 6.63 3.58
N THR A 258 -13.02 7.41 2.51
CA THR A 258 -13.58 7.03 1.22
C THR A 258 -12.52 7.13 0.13
N TYR A 259 -12.57 6.20 -0.81
CA TYR A 259 -11.76 6.22 -2.03
C TYR A 259 -12.68 6.00 -3.23
N GLU A 260 -12.50 6.80 -4.27
CA GLU A 260 -13.19 6.65 -5.56
C GLU A 260 -12.17 6.77 -6.69
N GLY A 261 -12.06 5.73 -7.53
CA GLY A 261 -11.06 5.75 -8.59
C GLY A 261 -10.94 4.47 -9.38
N SER A 262 -9.73 4.22 -9.83
CA SER A 262 -9.33 3.02 -10.56
C SER A 262 -8.04 2.43 -9.98
N LEU A 263 -7.86 1.12 -10.17
CA LEU A 263 -6.64 0.40 -9.85
C LEU A 263 -6.29 -0.52 -11.01
N GLY A 264 -5.01 -0.57 -11.38
CA GLY A 264 -4.46 -1.45 -12.38
C GLY A 264 -3.27 -2.25 -11.86
N VAL A 265 -3.13 -3.48 -12.35
CA VAL A 265 -1.91 -4.28 -12.22
C VAL A 265 -1.49 -4.71 -13.61
N GLU A 266 -0.25 -4.49 -13.99
CA GLU A 266 0.26 -4.80 -15.33
C GLU A 266 1.48 -5.71 -15.27
N GLY A 267 1.56 -6.66 -16.20
CA GLY A 267 2.71 -7.53 -16.40
C GLY A 267 3.06 -8.39 -15.18
N LEU A 268 2.06 -8.83 -14.39
CA LEU A 268 2.32 -9.66 -13.21
C LEU A 268 2.79 -11.05 -13.65
N SER A 269 3.92 -11.50 -13.10
CA SER A 269 4.43 -12.88 -13.19
C SER A 269 4.87 -13.35 -11.81
N VAL A 270 4.42 -14.53 -11.45
CA VAL A 270 4.63 -15.17 -10.15
C VAL A 270 5.16 -16.57 -10.37
N ALA A 271 6.26 -16.91 -9.71
CA ALA A 271 6.87 -18.23 -9.73
C ALA A 271 6.75 -18.94 -8.38
N ASP A 272 6.87 -20.27 -8.40
CA ASP A 272 7.11 -21.08 -7.22
C ASP A 272 8.51 -20.73 -6.66
N ARG A 273 8.60 -20.39 -5.38
CA ARG A 273 9.86 -19.99 -4.76
C ARG A 273 10.89 -21.11 -4.75
N ASP A 274 10.46 -22.37 -4.59
CA ASP A 274 11.35 -23.50 -4.43
C ASP A 274 11.88 -24.04 -5.77
N GLN A 275 11.00 -24.01 -6.80
CA GLN A 275 11.30 -24.57 -8.12
C GLN A 275 11.67 -23.50 -9.16
N GLY A 276 11.32 -22.25 -8.92
CA GLY A 276 11.54 -21.14 -9.88
C GLY A 276 10.64 -21.18 -11.12
N ASN A 277 9.68 -22.11 -11.20
CA ASN A 277 8.76 -22.24 -12.33
C ASN A 277 7.64 -21.23 -12.22
N GLU A 278 7.28 -20.58 -13.34
CA GLU A 278 6.10 -19.71 -13.39
C GLU A 278 4.85 -20.50 -13.02
N VAL A 279 4.06 -20.02 -12.07
CA VAL A 279 2.80 -20.64 -11.62
C VAL A 279 1.59 -19.84 -12.03
N ALA A 280 1.74 -18.53 -12.18
CA ALA A 280 0.69 -17.65 -12.65
C ALA A 280 1.26 -16.39 -13.31
N SER A 281 0.60 -15.91 -14.34
CA SER A 281 0.88 -14.62 -14.95
C SER A 281 -0.40 -13.92 -15.41
N LEU A 282 -0.30 -12.60 -15.60
CA LEU A 282 -1.41 -11.74 -15.95
C LEU A 282 -0.89 -10.56 -16.74
N GLN A 283 -1.38 -10.35 -17.97
CA GLN A 283 -1.00 -9.19 -18.76
C GLN A 283 -1.52 -7.90 -18.13
N ALA A 284 -2.82 -7.86 -17.77
CA ALA A 284 -3.40 -6.72 -17.07
C ALA A 284 -4.63 -7.11 -16.26
N LEU A 285 -4.73 -6.54 -15.07
CA LEU A 285 -5.93 -6.42 -14.25
C LEU A 285 -6.33 -4.94 -14.21
N SER A 286 -7.57 -4.62 -14.50
CA SER A 286 -8.13 -3.29 -14.33
C SER A 286 -9.38 -3.32 -13.45
N LEU A 287 -9.41 -2.47 -12.43
CA LEU A 287 -10.57 -2.23 -11.59
C LEU A 287 -11.04 -0.78 -11.84
N ASN A 288 -12.17 -0.62 -12.51
CA ASN A 288 -12.71 0.69 -12.88
C ASN A 288 -13.94 1.04 -12.05
N GLY A 289 -14.04 2.31 -11.65
CA GLY A 289 -15.14 2.79 -10.82
C GLY A 289 -15.18 2.09 -9.46
N VAL A 290 -14.00 1.94 -8.88
CA VAL A 290 -13.82 1.45 -7.50
C VAL A 290 -14.33 2.50 -6.54
N ARG A 291 -15.18 2.10 -5.60
CA ARG A 291 -15.55 2.90 -4.44
C ARG A 291 -15.38 2.05 -3.18
N VAL A 292 -14.57 2.55 -2.27
CA VAL A 292 -14.35 1.95 -0.94
C VAL A 292 -14.80 2.94 0.10
N THR A 293 -15.58 2.50 1.07
CA THR A 293 -15.92 3.27 2.27
C THR A 293 -15.50 2.47 3.50
N VAL A 294 -14.99 3.16 4.50
CA VAL A 294 -14.69 2.60 5.82
C VAL A 294 -15.60 3.30 6.80
N ASP A 295 -16.51 2.57 7.38
CA ASP A 295 -17.59 3.00 8.26
C ASP A 295 -18.81 3.67 7.56
N PRO A 296 -19.81 2.86 7.16
CA PRO A 296 -19.73 1.39 7.16
C PRO A 296 -18.82 0.88 6.06
N THR A 297 -18.04 -0.16 6.37
CA THR A 297 -17.12 -0.74 5.39
C THR A 297 -17.90 -1.36 4.22
N ALA A 298 -17.64 -0.89 3.00
CA ALA A 298 -18.23 -1.44 1.78
C ALA A 298 -17.28 -1.25 0.58
N VAL A 299 -17.34 -2.18 -0.35
CA VAL A 299 -16.57 -2.15 -1.60
C VAL A 299 -17.50 -2.30 -2.80
N SER A 300 -17.41 -1.39 -3.74
CA SER A 300 -18.15 -1.41 -4.99
C SER A 300 -17.20 -1.21 -6.16
N ILE A 301 -17.28 -2.05 -7.18
CA ILE A 301 -16.46 -1.99 -8.39
C ILE A 301 -17.42 -2.05 -9.60
N LYS A 302 -17.35 -1.06 -10.47
CA LYS A 302 -18.20 -1.08 -11.68
C LYS A 302 -17.76 -2.15 -12.67
N GLU A 303 -16.47 -2.24 -12.93
CA GLU A 303 -15.91 -3.16 -13.90
C GLU A 303 -14.56 -3.71 -13.44
N VAL A 304 -14.38 -5.03 -13.56
CA VAL A 304 -13.12 -5.75 -13.43
C VAL A 304 -12.74 -6.28 -14.80
N GLY A 305 -11.59 -5.88 -15.32
CA GLY A 305 -11.02 -6.42 -16.56
C GLY A 305 -9.82 -7.31 -16.26
N LEU A 306 -9.82 -8.52 -16.80
CA LEU A 306 -8.72 -9.48 -16.72
C LEU A 306 -8.24 -9.80 -18.14
N GLN A 307 -7.00 -9.44 -18.47
CA GLN A 307 -6.39 -9.69 -19.77
C GLN A 307 -5.31 -10.75 -19.67
N GLN A 308 -5.45 -11.81 -20.43
CA GLN A 308 -4.52 -12.93 -20.54
C GLN A 308 -4.06 -13.46 -19.16
N PRO A 309 -4.97 -13.72 -18.21
CA PRO A 309 -4.57 -14.43 -17.00
C PRO A 309 -4.21 -15.86 -17.39
N MET A 310 -3.06 -16.34 -16.92
CA MET A 310 -2.55 -17.67 -17.15
C MET A 310 -2.22 -18.35 -15.82
N VAL A 311 -2.57 -19.64 -15.68
CA VAL A 311 -2.25 -20.43 -14.50
C VAL A 311 -1.66 -21.75 -14.98
N HIS A 312 -0.56 -22.19 -14.35
CA HIS A 312 0.12 -23.45 -14.62
C HIS A 312 -0.17 -24.45 -13.49
N LEU A 313 -1.02 -25.44 -13.79
CA LEU A 313 -1.33 -26.54 -12.88
C LEU A 313 -0.46 -27.74 -13.19
N VAL A 314 0.29 -28.21 -12.21
CA VAL A 314 1.12 -29.41 -12.34
C VAL A 314 0.75 -30.41 -11.23
N VAL A 315 0.32 -31.60 -11.64
CA VAL A 315 0.23 -32.74 -10.74
C VAL A 315 1.60 -33.42 -10.71
N GLN A 316 2.22 -33.42 -9.57
CA GLN A 316 3.56 -33.99 -9.36
C GLN A 316 3.53 -35.55 -9.35
N PRO A 317 4.67 -36.22 -9.48
CA PRO A 317 4.72 -37.69 -9.44
C PRO A 317 4.12 -38.31 -8.19
N ASP A 318 4.11 -37.58 -7.06
CA ASP A 318 3.48 -37.98 -5.79
C ASP A 318 1.95 -37.79 -5.76
N GLY A 319 1.36 -37.23 -6.84
CA GLY A 319 -0.06 -36.93 -6.96
C GLY A 319 -0.43 -35.56 -6.34
N GLY A 320 0.51 -34.84 -5.75
CA GLY A 320 0.29 -33.52 -5.19
C GLY A 320 0.16 -32.44 -6.27
N LEU A 321 -0.71 -31.45 -6.06
CA LEU A 321 -0.84 -30.30 -6.94
C LEU A 321 0.19 -29.22 -6.56
N ASN A 322 0.91 -28.65 -7.55
CA ASN A 322 1.90 -27.58 -7.31
C ASN A 322 1.32 -26.40 -6.50
N LEU A 323 0.11 -25.96 -6.80
CA LEU A 323 -0.53 -24.85 -6.08
C LEU A 323 -0.79 -25.14 -4.59
N GLY A 324 -0.96 -26.42 -4.21
CA GLY A 324 -1.16 -26.82 -2.81
C GLY A 324 0.05 -26.54 -1.92
N LYS A 325 1.25 -26.48 -2.51
CA LYS A 325 2.52 -26.23 -1.81
C LYS A 325 2.85 -24.72 -1.72
N LEU A 326 2.12 -23.86 -2.43
CA LEU A 326 2.36 -22.42 -2.43
C LEU A 326 1.83 -21.70 -1.19
N ALA A 327 0.86 -22.28 -0.48
CA ALA A 327 0.42 -21.71 0.80
C ALA A 327 1.58 -21.80 1.80
N ALA A 328 1.89 -20.69 2.47
CA ALA A 328 2.81 -20.74 3.59
C ALA A 328 2.25 -21.69 4.66
N GLU A 329 3.12 -22.55 5.22
CA GLU A 329 2.74 -23.38 6.36
C GLU A 329 2.30 -22.44 7.49
N SER A 330 1.05 -22.50 7.88
CA SER A 330 0.61 -21.80 9.10
C SER A 330 1.50 -22.31 10.23
N PRO A 331 2.19 -21.44 11.00
CA PRO A 331 2.86 -21.90 12.19
C PRO A 331 1.84 -22.72 12.98
N SER A 332 2.23 -23.93 13.37
CA SER A 332 1.35 -24.90 14.06
C SER A 332 0.61 -24.17 15.19
N SER A 333 -0.61 -23.74 14.88
CA SER A 333 -1.50 -23.12 15.84
C SER A 333 -1.84 -24.21 16.86
N THR A 334 -1.61 -23.93 18.13
CA THR A 334 -2.12 -24.79 19.20
C THR A 334 -3.65 -24.87 19.07
N PRO A 335 -4.30 -25.99 19.48
CA PRO A 335 -5.76 -26.09 19.41
C PRO A 335 -6.52 -24.92 20.09
N ALA A 336 -5.87 -24.19 20.98
CA ALA A 336 -6.38 -22.98 21.62
C ALA A 336 -6.42 -21.75 20.65
N ASP A 337 -5.40 -21.63 19.76
CA ASP A 337 -5.32 -20.54 18.79
C ASP A 337 -6.34 -20.72 17.65
N GLU A 338 -6.61 -21.96 17.24
CA GLU A 338 -7.67 -22.25 16.26
C GLU A 338 -9.06 -21.90 16.77
N GLN A 339 -9.34 -22.12 18.06
CA GLN A 339 -10.60 -21.72 18.66
C GLN A 339 -10.74 -20.21 18.83
N ALA A 340 -9.64 -19.50 19.14
CA ALA A 340 -9.63 -18.04 19.22
C ALA A 340 -9.83 -17.40 17.83
N VAL A 341 -9.19 -17.90 16.78
CA VAL A 341 -9.35 -17.44 15.39
C VAL A 341 -10.77 -17.72 14.87
N LYS A 342 -11.33 -18.91 15.16
CA LYS A 342 -12.73 -19.23 14.82
C LYS A 342 -13.72 -18.35 15.57
N SER A 343 -13.44 -18.03 16.84
CA SER A 343 -14.30 -17.15 17.65
C SER A 343 -14.25 -15.68 17.20
N GLN A 344 -13.13 -15.19 16.70
CA GLN A 344 -13.00 -13.85 16.11
C GLN A 344 -13.63 -13.74 14.72
N LYS A 345 -13.53 -14.78 13.87
CA LYS A 345 -14.20 -14.81 12.55
C LYS A 345 -15.73 -14.77 12.65
N LEU A 346 -16.32 -15.21 13.77
CA LEU A 346 -17.77 -15.20 13.99
C LEU A 346 -18.33 -13.84 14.45
N LYS A 347 -17.51 -12.82 14.71
CA LYS A 347 -17.95 -11.54 15.32
C LYS A 347 -17.99 -10.35 14.35
N SER A 348 -17.41 -10.44 13.18
CA SER A 348 -17.45 -9.33 12.21
C SER A 348 -18.40 -9.68 11.06
N PRO A 349 -19.42 -8.85 10.78
CA PRO A 349 -20.27 -9.06 9.61
C PRO A 349 -19.40 -9.03 8.33
N PRO A 350 -19.72 -9.85 7.32
CA PRO A 350 -18.96 -9.86 6.07
C PRO A 350 -19.04 -8.50 5.39
N ILE A 351 -17.90 -8.02 4.90
CA ILE A 351 -17.82 -6.74 4.16
C ILE A 351 -18.72 -6.83 2.92
N PRO A 352 -19.69 -5.92 2.74
CA PRO A 352 -20.48 -5.87 1.53
C PRO A 352 -19.61 -5.58 0.31
N VAL A 353 -19.57 -6.52 -0.64
CA VAL A 353 -18.84 -6.39 -1.91
C VAL A 353 -19.81 -6.48 -3.07
N THR A 354 -19.72 -5.57 -4.04
CA THR A 354 -20.47 -5.60 -5.28
C THR A 354 -19.55 -5.38 -6.47
N VAL A 355 -19.71 -6.19 -7.53
CA VAL A 355 -19.00 -6.03 -8.79
C VAL A 355 -20.01 -6.05 -9.93
N GLY A 356 -20.08 -4.96 -10.68
CA GLY A 356 -21.04 -4.81 -11.79
C GLY A 356 -20.78 -5.82 -12.89
N VAL A 357 -19.57 -5.83 -13.44
CA VAL A 357 -19.17 -6.78 -14.47
C VAL A 357 -17.71 -7.18 -14.34
N VAL A 358 -17.43 -8.46 -14.52
CA VAL A 358 -16.09 -9.01 -14.75
C VAL A 358 -15.98 -9.36 -16.23
N LYS A 359 -14.98 -8.80 -16.90
CA LYS A 359 -14.63 -9.10 -18.30
C LYS A 359 -13.36 -9.94 -18.31
N LEU A 360 -13.46 -11.11 -18.89
CA LEU A 360 -12.35 -12.03 -19.05
C LEU A 360 -11.93 -12.06 -20.52
N ALA A 361 -10.66 -11.85 -20.82
CA ALA A 361 -10.13 -11.87 -22.17
C ALA A 361 -8.92 -12.79 -22.27
N LYS A 362 -9.02 -13.81 -23.12
CA LYS A 362 -7.96 -14.75 -23.48
C LYS A 362 -7.31 -15.43 -22.24
N ALA A 363 -8.11 -15.79 -21.24
CA ALA A 363 -7.58 -16.55 -20.10
C ALA A 363 -7.13 -17.95 -20.55
N ALA A 364 -6.11 -18.47 -19.88
CA ALA A 364 -5.56 -19.79 -20.14
C ALA A 364 -5.22 -20.52 -18.84
N VAL A 365 -5.39 -21.83 -18.86
CA VAL A 365 -4.92 -22.73 -17.80
C VAL A 365 -4.16 -23.86 -18.50
N THR A 366 -2.89 -24.03 -18.21
CA THR A 366 -2.16 -25.23 -18.62
C THR A 366 -2.25 -26.26 -17.51
N PHE A 367 -2.48 -27.49 -17.88
CA PHE A 367 -2.53 -28.63 -16.97
C PHE A 367 -1.51 -29.68 -17.43
N ARG A 368 -0.60 -30.03 -16.54
CA ARG A 368 0.41 -31.06 -16.76
C ARG A 368 0.33 -32.11 -15.66
N ASP A 369 0.14 -33.37 -16.02
CA ASP A 369 0.15 -34.49 -15.08
C ASP A 369 1.44 -35.31 -15.26
N GLU A 370 2.30 -35.24 -14.26
CA GLU A 370 3.58 -35.98 -14.20
C GLU A 370 3.45 -37.31 -13.44
N SER A 371 2.27 -37.59 -12.85
CA SER A 371 2.01 -38.84 -12.15
C SER A 371 1.76 -40.03 -13.10
N VAL A 372 1.55 -39.77 -14.40
CA VAL A 372 1.35 -40.77 -15.46
C VAL A 372 2.46 -40.70 -16.51
N GLN A 373 2.68 -41.81 -17.19
CA GLN A 373 3.68 -41.93 -18.26
C GLN A 373 3.04 -42.46 -19.55
N PRO A 374 3.26 -41.81 -20.71
CA PRO A 374 3.85 -40.47 -20.87
C PRO A 374 3.06 -39.39 -20.13
N HIS A 375 3.71 -38.27 -19.77
CA HIS A 375 3.03 -37.18 -19.11
C HIS A 375 1.87 -36.63 -19.97
N VAL A 376 0.76 -36.29 -19.31
CA VAL A 376 -0.39 -35.69 -19.98
C VAL A 376 -0.24 -34.16 -19.93
N LEU A 377 -0.44 -33.51 -21.07
CA LEU A 377 -0.44 -32.06 -21.21
C LEU A 377 -1.73 -31.65 -21.90
N THR A 378 -2.57 -30.92 -21.18
CA THR A 378 -3.85 -30.38 -21.68
C THR A 378 -4.09 -28.98 -21.09
N GLY A 379 -5.25 -28.39 -21.30
CA GLY A 379 -5.58 -27.11 -20.67
C GLY A 379 -6.74 -26.40 -21.33
N LEU A 380 -7.07 -25.25 -20.77
CA LEU A 380 -8.01 -24.26 -21.30
C LEU A 380 -7.24 -23.16 -22.01
N SER A 381 -7.77 -22.70 -23.13
CA SER A 381 -7.18 -21.58 -23.88
C SER A 381 -8.26 -20.64 -24.42
N ASN A 382 -7.88 -19.37 -24.61
CA ASN A 382 -8.73 -18.34 -25.16
C ASN A 382 -10.09 -18.19 -24.44
N LEU A 383 -10.15 -18.47 -23.13
CA LEU A 383 -11.37 -18.31 -22.37
C LEU A 383 -11.70 -16.81 -22.27
N THR A 384 -12.83 -16.44 -22.82
CA THR A 384 -13.27 -15.04 -22.95
C THR A 384 -14.76 -14.97 -22.61
N GLY A 385 -15.20 -13.85 -22.03
CA GLY A 385 -16.60 -13.62 -21.73
C GLY A 385 -16.81 -12.71 -20.54
N THR A 386 -17.98 -12.82 -19.93
CA THR A 386 -18.40 -11.92 -18.84
C THR A 386 -19.07 -12.65 -17.70
N ILE A 387 -18.90 -12.08 -16.50
CA ILE A 387 -19.70 -12.41 -15.31
C ILE A 387 -20.31 -11.10 -14.83
N LYS A 388 -21.65 -11.02 -14.72
CA LYS A 388 -22.37 -9.78 -14.41
C LYS A 388 -23.15 -9.89 -13.11
N GLY A 389 -23.05 -8.87 -12.26
CA GLY A 389 -23.87 -8.76 -11.04
C GLY A 389 -23.37 -9.55 -9.85
N LEU A 390 -22.04 -9.73 -9.71
CA LEU A 390 -21.46 -10.36 -8.53
C LEU A 390 -21.71 -9.51 -7.26
N SER A 391 -22.19 -10.16 -6.20
CA SER A 391 -22.46 -9.50 -4.93
C SER A 391 -22.32 -10.47 -3.78
N SER A 392 -21.84 -9.98 -2.63
CA SER A 392 -21.82 -10.72 -1.37
C SER A 392 -23.21 -10.88 -0.71
N LYS A 393 -24.25 -10.25 -1.28
CA LYS A 393 -25.63 -10.41 -0.80
C LYS A 393 -26.12 -11.84 -1.07
N GLN A 394 -26.76 -12.44 -0.08
CA GLN A 394 -27.12 -13.87 -0.08
C GLN A 394 -28.02 -14.31 -1.25
N LEU A 395 -28.97 -13.46 -1.69
CA LEU A 395 -29.90 -13.78 -2.80
C LEU A 395 -29.43 -13.28 -4.16
N ALA A 396 -28.27 -12.66 -4.25
CA ALA A 396 -27.73 -12.20 -5.54
C ALA A 396 -27.40 -13.41 -6.44
N ARG A 397 -27.55 -13.23 -7.75
CA ARG A 397 -27.15 -14.19 -8.77
C ARG A 397 -26.42 -13.43 -9.85
N ALA A 398 -25.19 -13.85 -10.15
CA ALA A 398 -24.39 -13.28 -11.20
C ALA A 398 -24.49 -14.13 -12.44
N ASP A 399 -24.77 -13.51 -13.58
CA ASP A 399 -24.87 -14.17 -14.88
C ASP A 399 -23.46 -14.47 -15.43
N VAL A 400 -23.24 -15.71 -15.83
CA VAL A 400 -21.97 -16.21 -16.43
C VAL A 400 -22.22 -16.51 -17.90
N ASP A 401 -21.38 -15.98 -18.78
CA ASP A 401 -21.30 -16.33 -20.20
C ASP A 401 -19.85 -16.31 -20.65
N LEU A 402 -19.23 -17.50 -20.71
CA LEU A 402 -17.83 -17.67 -21.06
C LEU A 402 -17.70 -18.67 -22.21
N ALA A 403 -16.78 -18.43 -23.13
CA ALA A 403 -16.43 -19.32 -24.22
C ALA A 403 -14.92 -19.43 -24.37
N GLY A 404 -14.43 -20.61 -24.70
CA GLY A 404 -13.01 -20.91 -24.85
C GLY A 404 -12.79 -22.21 -25.60
N ARG A 405 -11.62 -22.82 -25.38
CA ARG A 405 -11.23 -24.09 -25.99
C ARG A 405 -10.53 -24.98 -24.96
N VAL A 406 -10.75 -26.29 -25.07
CA VAL A 406 -10.04 -27.33 -24.30
C VAL A 406 -9.09 -28.06 -25.24
N GLY A 407 -7.89 -28.36 -24.76
CA GLY A 407 -6.84 -28.97 -25.57
C GLY A 407 -6.49 -28.14 -26.79
N GLN A 408 -6.35 -28.79 -27.95
CA GLN A 408 -5.94 -28.08 -29.19
C GLN A 408 -7.05 -27.24 -29.81
N ALA A 409 -8.33 -27.70 -29.80
CA ALA A 409 -9.37 -27.04 -30.58
C ALA A 409 -10.81 -27.24 -30.06
N ALA A 410 -11.05 -28.08 -29.05
CA ALA A 410 -12.41 -28.42 -28.63
C ALA A 410 -13.13 -27.19 -28.05
N PRO A 411 -14.25 -26.73 -28.67
CA PRO A 411 -14.97 -25.58 -28.18
C PRO A 411 -15.59 -25.88 -26.81
N LEU A 412 -15.45 -24.89 -25.89
CA LEU A 412 -16.03 -24.92 -24.56
C LEU A 412 -16.96 -23.72 -24.41
N LYS A 413 -18.14 -23.92 -23.86
CA LYS A 413 -19.07 -22.89 -23.43
C LYS A 413 -19.48 -23.14 -21.98
N ILE A 414 -19.50 -22.06 -21.16
CA ILE A 414 -19.95 -22.09 -19.78
C ILE A 414 -20.97 -20.97 -19.62
N ALA A 415 -22.22 -21.30 -19.28
CA ALA A 415 -23.30 -20.34 -19.11
C ALA A 415 -24.16 -20.69 -17.90
N GLY A 416 -24.74 -19.71 -17.27
CA GLY A 416 -25.62 -19.90 -16.10
C GLY A 416 -25.49 -18.83 -15.06
N THR A 417 -25.69 -19.18 -13.79
CA THR A 417 -25.69 -18.21 -12.69
C THR A 417 -24.88 -18.71 -11.50
N ILE A 418 -24.17 -17.79 -10.83
CA ILE A 418 -23.36 -18.09 -9.64
C ILE A 418 -23.55 -17.04 -8.55
N ASN A 419 -23.23 -17.40 -7.32
CA ASN A 419 -22.97 -16.44 -6.23
C ASN A 419 -21.80 -16.92 -5.36
N PRO A 420 -20.56 -16.75 -5.80
CA PRO A 420 -19.37 -17.23 -5.08
C PRO A 420 -19.01 -16.36 -3.87
N LEU A 421 -19.57 -15.14 -3.78
CA LEU A 421 -19.26 -14.18 -2.73
C LEU A 421 -20.17 -14.29 -1.50
N SER A 422 -21.21 -15.13 -1.55
CA SER A 422 -22.06 -15.40 -0.40
C SER A 422 -21.60 -16.65 0.35
N GLU A 423 -21.92 -16.72 1.64
CA GLU A 423 -21.62 -17.89 2.47
C GLU A 423 -22.26 -19.19 1.93
N ASP A 424 -23.40 -19.09 1.25
CA ASP A 424 -24.15 -20.21 0.71
C ASP A 424 -23.73 -20.65 -0.70
N ALA A 425 -22.69 -20.03 -1.27
CA ALA A 425 -22.03 -20.37 -2.53
C ALA A 425 -22.95 -21.05 -3.56
N PHE A 426 -23.90 -20.29 -4.15
CA PHE A 426 -24.82 -20.82 -5.16
C PHE A 426 -24.13 -20.98 -6.52
N THR A 427 -24.39 -22.10 -7.22
CA THR A 427 -23.90 -22.34 -8.57
C THR A 427 -24.96 -23.12 -9.36
N ASP A 428 -25.33 -22.63 -10.55
CA ASP A 428 -26.19 -23.32 -11.53
C ASP A 428 -25.61 -23.02 -12.92
N LEU A 429 -24.76 -23.92 -13.40
CA LEU A 429 -24.00 -23.75 -14.64
C LEU A 429 -24.31 -24.89 -15.62
N THR A 430 -24.39 -24.54 -16.89
CA THR A 430 -24.34 -25.47 -18.03
C THR A 430 -22.98 -25.35 -18.68
N ILE A 431 -22.27 -26.46 -18.81
CA ILE A 431 -20.95 -26.57 -19.43
C ILE A 431 -21.10 -27.47 -20.66
N THR A 432 -20.84 -26.93 -21.84
CA THR A 432 -20.89 -27.66 -23.12
C THR A 432 -19.48 -27.76 -23.68
N LEU A 433 -19.01 -28.97 -23.91
CA LEU A 433 -17.74 -29.30 -24.55
C LEU A 433 -18.00 -30.09 -25.84
N GLY A 434 -17.41 -29.65 -26.93
CA GLY A 434 -17.64 -30.27 -28.23
C GLY A 434 -16.40 -30.94 -28.82
N GLY A 435 -16.46 -32.28 -29.02
CA GLY A 435 -15.50 -33.00 -29.85
C GLY A 435 -14.04 -32.95 -29.40
N MET A 436 -13.75 -32.92 -28.09
CA MET A 436 -12.39 -33.01 -27.55
C MET A 436 -11.71 -34.32 -28.01
N ASP A 437 -10.49 -34.23 -28.54
CA ASP A 437 -9.71 -35.41 -28.93
C ASP A 437 -9.19 -36.13 -27.67
N LEU A 438 -9.53 -37.42 -27.55
CA LEU A 438 -9.15 -38.25 -26.39
C LEU A 438 -7.79 -38.93 -26.56
N THR A 439 -7.14 -38.83 -27.71
CA THR A 439 -5.84 -39.46 -27.94
C THR A 439 -4.75 -38.88 -27.05
N ALA A 440 -4.83 -37.57 -26.74
CA ALA A 440 -3.93 -36.91 -25.81
C ALA A 440 -4.08 -37.42 -24.36
N GLU A 441 -5.24 -37.93 -24.00
CA GLU A 441 -5.56 -38.48 -22.68
C GLU A 441 -5.27 -40.02 -22.58
N SER A 442 -4.70 -40.62 -23.65
CA SER A 442 -4.35 -42.04 -23.74
C SER A 442 -3.47 -42.55 -22.57
N PRO A 443 -2.53 -41.77 -21.98
CA PRO A 443 -1.78 -42.20 -20.83
C PRO A 443 -2.64 -42.61 -19.63
N TYR A 444 -3.78 -41.96 -19.40
CA TYR A 444 -4.71 -42.35 -18.33
C TYR A 444 -5.35 -43.71 -18.61
N SER A 445 -5.83 -43.94 -19.83
CA SER A 445 -6.42 -45.20 -20.20
C SER A 445 -5.37 -46.35 -20.15
N GLY A 446 -4.13 -46.05 -20.56
CA GLY A 446 -3.00 -46.99 -20.43
C GLY A 446 -2.71 -47.36 -18.97
N LYS A 447 -2.69 -46.42 -18.06
CA LYS A 447 -2.42 -46.63 -16.63
C LYS A 447 -3.56 -47.37 -15.91
N TYR A 448 -4.82 -47.00 -16.16
CA TYR A 448 -5.94 -47.53 -15.36
C TYR A 448 -6.71 -48.65 -16.01
N VAL A 449 -6.66 -48.77 -17.34
CA VAL A 449 -7.42 -49.77 -18.10
C VAL A 449 -6.49 -50.72 -18.89
N GLY A 450 -5.21 -50.36 -19.03
CA GLY A 450 -4.22 -51.19 -19.73
C GLY A 450 -4.23 -51.05 -21.26
N TYR A 451 -5.01 -50.15 -21.82
CA TYR A 451 -5.13 -49.92 -23.28
C TYR A 451 -4.95 -48.45 -23.65
N GLY A 452 -4.19 -48.21 -24.70
CA GLY A 452 -4.06 -46.85 -25.29
C GLY A 452 -5.22 -46.53 -26.21
N LEU A 453 -5.62 -45.25 -26.22
CA LEU A 453 -6.65 -44.72 -27.13
C LEU A 453 -6.01 -44.26 -28.44
N SER A 454 -6.33 -44.94 -29.55
CA SER A 454 -5.85 -44.59 -30.88
C SER A 454 -6.72 -43.56 -31.61
N LYS A 455 -8.00 -43.48 -31.26
CA LYS A 455 -8.98 -42.54 -31.80
C LYS A 455 -10.11 -42.36 -30.79
N GLY A 456 -10.73 -41.16 -30.76
CA GLY A 456 -11.91 -40.91 -29.97
C GLY A 456 -12.16 -39.41 -29.81
N LYS A 457 -13.42 -39.04 -29.73
CA LYS A 457 -13.82 -37.63 -29.43
C LYS A 457 -14.84 -37.67 -28.29
N LEU A 458 -14.64 -36.75 -27.33
CA LEU A 458 -15.58 -36.53 -26.24
C LEU A 458 -16.40 -35.25 -26.49
N SER A 459 -17.73 -35.40 -26.45
CA SER A 459 -18.64 -34.28 -26.29
C SER A 459 -19.41 -34.44 -24.99
N LEU A 460 -19.60 -33.35 -24.26
CA LEU A 460 -20.19 -33.36 -22.93
C LEU A 460 -21.10 -32.16 -22.74
N ASP A 461 -22.30 -32.42 -22.27
CA ASP A 461 -23.24 -31.42 -21.76
C ASP A 461 -23.46 -31.70 -20.27
N LEU A 462 -22.90 -30.85 -19.42
CA LEU A 462 -22.96 -31.00 -17.98
C LEU A 462 -23.76 -29.86 -17.36
N LYS A 463 -24.77 -30.21 -16.57
CA LYS A 463 -25.45 -29.26 -15.67
C LYS A 463 -24.91 -29.48 -14.26
N TYR A 464 -24.35 -28.42 -13.71
CA TYR A 464 -23.73 -28.42 -12.39
C TYR A 464 -24.47 -27.45 -11.47
N LYS A 465 -25.09 -27.98 -10.42
CA LYS A 465 -25.88 -27.20 -9.49
C LYS A 465 -25.44 -27.44 -8.06
N ILE A 466 -25.07 -26.38 -7.38
CA ILE A 466 -24.84 -26.36 -5.92
C ILE A 466 -25.80 -25.37 -5.30
N SER A 467 -26.49 -25.76 -4.25
CA SER A 467 -27.30 -24.89 -3.40
C SER A 467 -27.14 -25.31 -1.96
N GLN A 468 -26.96 -24.36 -1.05
CA GLN A 468 -26.80 -24.61 0.40
C GLN A 468 -25.66 -25.61 0.72
N LYS A 469 -24.53 -25.53 -0.01
CA LYS A 469 -23.38 -26.44 0.10
C LYS A 469 -23.69 -27.95 -0.15
N GLN A 470 -24.82 -28.25 -0.80
CA GLN A 470 -25.17 -29.59 -1.28
C GLN A 470 -25.10 -29.62 -2.81
N LEU A 471 -24.48 -30.71 -3.35
CA LEU A 471 -24.40 -31.06 -4.76
C LEU A 471 -25.74 -31.56 -5.26
#